data_ebf9811b1c5bb4da81d38e6f3128fc97
#
_entry.id   ebf9811b1c5bb4da81d38e6f3128fc97
#
_cell.length_a   1.000
_cell.length_b   1.000
_cell.length_c   1.000
_cell.angle_alpha   90.00
_cell.angle_beta   90.00
_cell.angle_gamma   90.00
#
_symmetry.space_group_name_H-M   'P 1'
#
loop_
_entity.id
_entity.type
_entity.pdbx_description
1 polymer ?
#
loop_
_entity_poly.entity_id
_entity_poly.type
_entity_poly.pdbx_seq_one_letter_code
_entity_poly.pdbx_strand_id
1 'polypeptide(L)'
;MGGIVVFGAGGRAGRAVTAEALGRGHEVTAVVRDPARYARLATDGVSVVRGDVTEVGSVREVAGEAVGAVHAVSPFSGPEQGFDSLDPGFFLKAADALLEGLASAGVRRLVAVGLFANLLGADGRPVMDDPSAFPPAIRPFALAHTAGLRRLREAGEGTAVDWVMLTPAGGLEQDGPRTGCHRLGAERVPEGAPGLSYADLAVAVLDEIETPTQHRTRVSVFVPRGARRT
;
A
#
# COMPACT_ATOMS: atom_id res chain seq x y z
N MET A 1 -13.38 9.02 14.23
CA MET A 1 -13.97 8.24 13.13
C MET A 1 -14.11 9.17 11.94
N GLY A 2 -13.72 8.73 10.74
CA GLY A 2 -13.77 9.53 9.51
C GLY A 2 -13.70 8.61 8.30
N GLY A 3 -13.94 9.14 7.10
CA GLY A 3 -13.85 8.37 5.87
C GLY A 3 -12.42 8.02 5.51
N ILE A 4 -12.17 6.80 5.03
CA ILE A 4 -10.88 6.36 4.47
C ILE A 4 -11.09 5.93 3.03
N VAL A 5 -10.30 6.48 2.11
CA VAL A 5 -10.32 6.05 0.72
C VAL A 5 -9.26 4.99 0.46
N VAL A 6 -9.66 3.84 -0.11
CA VAL A 6 -8.77 2.70 -0.37
C VAL A 6 -8.71 2.44 -1.88
N PHE A 7 -7.62 2.88 -2.52
CA PHE A 7 -7.32 2.55 -3.91
C PHE A 7 -6.80 1.12 -3.98
N GLY A 8 -7.41 0.29 -4.81
CA GLY A 8 -7.09 -1.13 -4.92
C GLY A 8 -7.82 -2.02 -3.91
N ALA A 9 -9.01 -1.59 -3.44
CA ALA A 9 -9.82 -2.31 -2.47
C ALA A 9 -10.19 -3.75 -2.90
N GLY A 10 -10.20 -4.05 -4.19
CA GLY A 10 -10.43 -5.40 -4.71
C GLY A 10 -9.26 -6.38 -4.53
N GLY A 11 -8.05 -5.89 -4.26
CA GLY A 11 -6.84 -6.69 -4.02
C GLY A 11 -6.78 -7.26 -2.60
N ARG A 12 -5.79 -8.14 -2.33
CA ARG A 12 -5.60 -8.77 -1.02
C ARG A 12 -5.34 -7.75 0.09
N ALA A 13 -4.37 -6.85 -0.12
CA ALA A 13 -4.06 -5.79 0.84
C ALA A 13 -5.22 -4.82 1.02
N GLY A 14 -5.86 -4.38 -0.08
CA GLY A 14 -7.00 -3.45 -0.02
C GLY A 14 -8.19 -4.03 0.73
N ARG A 15 -8.50 -5.32 0.55
CA ARG A 15 -9.57 -6.00 1.31
C ARG A 15 -9.27 -6.07 2.80
N ALA A 16 -8.03 -6.40 3.17
CA ALA A 16 -7.62 -6.45 4.56
C ALA A 16 -7.71 -5.06 5.21
N VAL A 17 -7.25 -4.01 4.51
CA VAL A 17 -7.36 -2.63 4.97
C VAL A 17 -8.82 -2.20 5.13
N THR A 18 -9.69 -2.54 4.16
CA THR A 18 -11.13 -2.25 4.23
C THR A 18 -11.76 -2.90 5.47
N ALA A 19 -11.44 -4.18 5.71
CA ALA A 19 -11.97 -4.92 6.87
C ALA A 19 -11.47 -4.33 8.20
N GLU A 20 -10.19 -3.99 8.30
CA GLU A 20 -9.62 -3.37 9.50
C GLU A 20 -10.21 -1.98 9.75
N ALA A 21 -10.36 -1.15 8.71
CA ALA A 21 -10.96 0.18 8.82
C ALA A 21 -12.40 0.12 9.35
N LEU A 22 -13.22 -0.79 8.80
CA LEU A 22 -14.57 -1.05 9.30
C LEU A 22 -14.56 -1.52 10.75
N GLY A 23 -13.67 -2.46 11.10
CA GLY A 23 -13.53 -2.96 12.46
C GLY A 23 -13.18 -1.88 13.49
N ARG A 24 -12.57 -0.78 13.03
CA ARG A 24 -12.27 0.42 13.83
C ARG A 24 -13.35 1.51 13.77
N GLY A 25 -14.44 1.27 13.03
CA GLY A 25 -15.57 2.20 12.93
C GLY A 25 -15.37 3.32 11.92
N HIS A 26 -14.47 3.17 10.95
CA HIS A 26 -14.36 4.09 9.81
C HIS A 26 -15.34 3.73 8.71
N GLU A 27 -15.80 4.74 7.98
CA GLU A 27 -16.43 4.56 6.68
C GLU A 27 -15.36 4.39 5.60
N VAL A 28 -15.60 3.52 4.61
CA VAL A 28 -14.62 3.22 3.57
C VAL A 28 -15.16 3.52 2.18
N THR A 29 -14.44 4.33 1.43
CA THR A 29 -14.60 4.47 -0.02
C THR A 29 -13.67 3.48 -0.71
N ALA A 30 -14.22 2.33 -1.13
CA ALA A 30 -13.50 1.24 -1.78
C ALA A 30 -13.36 1.52 -3.29
N VAL A 31 -12.20 1.99 -3.73
CA VAL A 31 -11.96 2.40 -5.11
C VAL A 31 -11.47 1.22 -5.94
N VAL A 32 -12.19 0.93 -7.03
CA VAL A 32 -11.89 -0.14 -7.99
C VAL A 32 -12.15 0.34 -9.42
N ARG A 33 -11.49 -0.28 -10.42
CA ARG A 33 -11.72 0.07 -11.83
C ARG A 33 -13.07 -0.40 -12.37
N ASP A 34 -13.56 -1.51 -11.84
CA ASP A 34 -14.83 -2.12 -12.24
C ASP A 34 -15.66 -2.48 -11.01
N PRO A 35 -16.57 -1.59 -10.55
CA PRO A 35 -17.41 -1.82 -9.39
C PRO A 35 -18.31 -3.07 -9.50
N ALA A 36 -18.77 -3.40 -10.70
CA ALA A 36 -19.63 -4.56 -10.88
C ALA A 36 -18.95 -5.87 -10.50
N ARG A 37 -17.66 -6.01 -10.82
CA ARG A 37 -16.83 -7.16 -10.43
C ARG A 37 -16.64 -7.28 -8.90
N TYR A 38 -16.73 -6.16 -8.19
CA TYR A 38 -16.48 -6.07 -6.76
C TYR A 38 -17.70 -5.67 -5.93
N ALA A 39 -18.91 -5.82 -6.50
CA ALA A 39 -20.17 -5.46 -5.82
C ALA A 39 -20.33 -6.09 -4.42
N ARG A 40 -19.73 -7.28 -4.20
CA ARG A 40 -19.76 -7.96 -2.90
C ARG A 40 -18.94 -7.27 -1.80
N LEU A 41 -18.13 -6.27 -2.14
CA LEU A 41 -17.42 -5.45 -1.13
C LEU A 41 -18.35 -4.38 -0.53
N ALA A 42 -19.44 -4.04 -1.20
CA ALA A 42 -20.43 -3.09 -0.69
C ALA A 42 -21.16 -3.71 0.50
N THR A 43 -21.00 -3.10 1.65
CA THR A 43 -21.65 -3.45 2.93
C THR A 43 -21.93 -2.17 3.69
N ASP A 44 -22.58 -2.27 4.84
CA ASP A 44 -22.73 -1.12 5.73
C ASP A 44 -21.36 -0.54 6.07
N GLY A 45 -21.19 0.76 5.84
CA GLY A 45 -19.92 1.46 6.01
C GLY A 45 -18.92 1.33 4.86
N VAL A 46 -19.23 0.59 3.76
CA VAL A 46 -18.36 0.49 2.57
C VAL A 46 -19.11 0.90 1.30
N SER A 47 -18.66 1.97 0.67
CA SER A 47 -19.11 2.41 -0.65
C SER A 47 -18.11 1.98 -1.71
N VAL A 48 -18.55 1.17 -2.70
CA VAL A 48 -17.71 0.74 -3.82
C VAL A 48 -17.88 1.73 -4.97
N VAL A 49 -16.78 2.38 -5.36
CA VAL A 49 -16.79 3.40 -6.40
C VAL A 49 -15.80 3.09 -7.51
N ARG A 50 -16.11 3.60 -8.71
CA ARG A 50 -15.17 3.55 -9.83
C ARG A 50 -14.10 4.63 -9.68
N GLY A 51 -12.82 4.26 -9.85
CA GLY A 51 -11.74 5.25 -9.92
C GLY A 51 -10.46 4.66 -10.51
N ASP A 52 -9.63 5.57 -11.03
CA ASP A 52 -8.30 5.26 -11.55
C ASP A 52 -7.25 6.04 -10.76
N VAL A 53 -6.33 5.32 -10.12
CA VAL A 53 -5.28 5.87 -9.27
C VAL A 53 -4.22 6.65 -10.07
N THR A 54 -4.21 6.51 -11.40
CA THR A 54 -3.28 7.20 -12.30
C THR A 54 -3.84 8.53 -12.85
N GLU A 55 -5.09 8.88 -12.49
CA GLU A 55 -5.80 10.06 -13.00
C GLU A 55 -6.11 11.04 -11.86
N VAL A 56 -5.51 12.23 -11.90
CA VAL A 56 -5.65 13.28 -10.87
C VAL A 56 -7.12 13.60 -10.57
N GLY A 57 -7.93 13.80 -11.64
CA GLY A 57 -9.35 14.11 -11.51
C GLY A 57 -10.13 13.00 -10.81
N SER A 58 -9.83 11.73 -11.13
CA SER A 58 -10.44 10.57 -10.50
C SER A 58 -10.05 10.47 -9.02
N VAL A 59 -8.76 10.65 -8.70
CA VAL A 59 -8.29 10.64 -7.30
C VAL A 59 -8.98 11.72 -6.49
N ARG A 60 -9.04 12.96 -7.00
CA ARG A 60 -9.71 14.08 -6.33
C ARG A 60 -11.18 13.80 -6.06
N GLU A 61 -11.90 13.29 -7.06
CA GLU A 61 -13.34 13.00 -6.97
C GLU A 61 -13.64 11.95 -5.88
N VAL A 62 -12.92 10.81 -5.89
CA VAL A 62 -13.20 9.71 -4.98
C VAL A 62 -12.64 9.93 -3.57
N ALA A 63 -11.66 10.82 -3.41
CA ALA A 63 -11.05 11.10 -2.10
C ALA A 63 -12.02 11.86 -1.17
N GLY A 64 -12.89 12.72 -1.71
CA GLY A 64 -13.89 13.44 -0.92
C GLY A 64 -13.28 14.12 0.31
N GLU A 65 -13.97 13.98 1.45
CA GLU A 65 -13.54 14.51 2.76
C GLU A 65 -12.85 13.43 3.63
N ALA A 66 -12.12 12.49 3.00
CA ALA A 66 -11.47 11.41 3.72
C ALA A 66 -10.37 11.95 4.66
N VAL A 67 -10.23 11.32 5.83
CA VAL A 67 -9.15 11.65 6.79
C VAL A 67 -7.81 11.07 6.35
N GLY A 68 -7.83 10.07 5.46
CA GLY A 68 -6.63 9.46 4.89
C GLY A 68 -6.91 8.59 3.67
N ALA A 69 -5.88 8.36 2.90
CA ALA A 69 -5.89 7.55 1.69
C ALA A 69 -4.92 6.37 1.79
N VAL A 70 -5.32 5.24 1.23
CA VAL A 70 -4.46 4.05 1.11
C VAL A 70 -4.25 3.71 -0.36
N HIS A 71 -2.99 3.56 -0.77
CA HIS A 71 -2.62 3.06 -2.08
C HIS A 71 -2.16 1.60 -2.00
N ALA A 72 -3.04 0.68 -2.38
CA ALA A 72 -2.80 -0.76 -2.42
C ALA A 72 -3.03 -1.35 -3.83
N VAL A 73 -2.94 -0.51 -4.88
CA VAL A 73 -3.10 -0.97 -6.26
C VAL A 73 -1.83 -1.64 -6.74
N SER A 74 -2.00 -2.82 -7.33
CA SER A 74 -0.97 -3.49 -8.11
C SER A 74 -1.51 -3.78 -9.50
N PRO A 75 -0.82 -3.38 -10.59
CA PRO A 75 -1.18 -3.80 -11.94
C PRO A 75 -0.80 -5.25 -12.20
N PHE A 76 -0.11 -5.90 -11.27
CA PHE A 76 0.40 -7.26 -11.36
C PHE A 76 -0.33 -8.19 -10.39
N SER A 77 -0.94 -9.25 -10.92
CA SER A 77 -1.74 -10.20 -10.14
C SER A 77 -0.98 -11.48 -9.78
N GLY A 78 0.20 -11.70 -10.35
CA GLY A 78 1.06 -12.86 -10.12
C GLY A 78 1.91 -13.23 -11.33
N PRO A 79 2.87 -14.17 -11.16
CA PRO A 79 3.82 -14.56 -12.23
C PRO A 79 3.16 -15.05 -13.53
N GLU A 80 1.96 -15.63 -13.43
CA GLU A 80 1.22 -16.17 -14.57
C GLU A 80 0.70 -15.07 -15.52
N GLN A 81 0.60 -13.82 -15.06
CA GLN A 81 0.09 -12.72 -15.88
C GLN A 81 1.09 -12.30 -16.98
N GLY A 82 2.39 -12.58 -16.81
CA GLY A 82 3.46 -12.02 -17.65
C GLY A 82 3.63 -10.50 -17.44
N PHE A 83 4.65 -9.94 -18.10
CA PHE A 83 4.99 -8.52 -17.97
C PHE A 83 4.83 -7.74 -19.29
N ASP A 84 4.36 -8.36 -20.34
CA ASP A 84 4.23 -7.75 -21.67
C ASP A 84 3.26 -6.56 -21.67
N SER A 85 2.28 -6.57 -20.76
CA SER A 85 1.29 -5.50 -20.56
C SER A 85 1.62 -4.55 -19.37
N LEU A 86 2.77 -4.71 -18.72
CA LEU A 86 3.16 -3.85 -17.62
C LEU A 86 3.54 -2.45 -18.14
N ASP A 87 2.78 -1.43 -17.76
CA ASP A 87 3.22 -0.05 -17.92
C ASP A 87 4.34 0.25 -16.90
N PRO A 88 5.60 0.45 -17.32
CA PRO A 88 6.69 0.74 -16.40
C PRO A 88 6.52 2.10 -15.69
N GLY A 89 5.69 2.99 -16.24
CA GLY A 89 5.34 4.28 -15.67
C GLY A 89 4.15 4.25 -14.71
N PHE A 90 3.50 3.10 -14.49
CA PHE A 90 2.27 3.01 -13.70
C PHE A 90 2.42 3.64 -12.30
N PHE A 91 3.41 3.22 -11.53
CA PHE A 91 3.59 3.72 -10.16
C PHE A 91 4.05 5.18 -10.09
N LEU A 92 4.75 5.66 -11.12
CA LEU A 92 5.10 7.08 -11.25
C LEU A 92 3.84 7.91 -11.48
N LYS A 93 3.00 7.53 -12.46
CA LYS A 93 1.71 8.20 -12.74
C LYS A 93 0.80 8.17 -11.51
N ALA A 94 0.74 7.02 -10.81
CA ALA A 94 -0.04 6.89 -9.58
C ALA A 94 0.47 7.81 -8.47
N ALA A 95 1.80 7.96 -8.30
CA ALA A 95 2.38 8.87 -7.32
C ALA A 95 2.00 10.32 -7.61
N ASP A 96 2.12 10.77 -8.87
CA ASP A 96 1.72 12.12 -9.28
C ASP A 96 0.24 12.37 -9.04
N ALA A 97 -0.61 11.46 -9.53
CA ALA A 97 -2.06 11.61 -9.40
C ALA A 97 -2.52 11.60 -7.94
N LEU A 98 -1.92 10.75 -7.09
CA LEU A 98 -2.23 10.72 -5.66
C LEU A 98 -1.80 12.00 -4.96
N LEU A 99 -0.56 12.48 -5.18
CA LEU A 99 -0.08 13.69 -4.51
C LEU A 99 -0.92 14.92 -4.90
N GLU A 100 -1.22 15.10 -6.19
CA GLU A 100 -1.98 16.24 -6.68
C GLU A 100 -3.48 16.11 -6.36
N GLY A 101 -4.07 14.94 -6.63
CA GLY A 101 -5.51 14.71 -6.44
C GLY A 101 -5.92 14.76 -4.96
N LEU A 102 -5.14 14.15 -4.07
CA LEU A 102 -5.39 14.19 -2.62
C LEU A 102 -5.20 15.60 -2.05
N ALA A 103 -4.13 16.32 -2.47
CA ALA A 103 -3.92 17.71 -2.07
C ALA A 103 -5.09 18.59 -2.48
N SER A 104 -5.59 18.41 -3.71
CA SER A 104 -6.74 19.15 -4.25
C SER A 104 -8.06 18.82 -3.55
N ALA A 105 -8.19 17.61 -2.99
CA ALA A 105 -9.33 17.19 -2.17
C ALA A 105 -9.18 17.56 -0.69
N GLY A 106 -8.04 18.13 -0.27
CA GLY A 106 -7.77 18.46 1.14
C GLY A 106 -7.35 17.26 2.01
N VAL A 107 -7.15 16.08 1.41
CA VAL A 107 -6.68 14.88 2.11
C VAL A 107 -5.17 14.93 2.28
N ARG A 108 -4.71 14.91 3.53
CA ARG A 108 -3.30 15.18 3.86
C ARG A 108 -2.49 13.94 4.23
N ARG A 109 -3.13 12.78 4.41
CA ARG A 109 -2.43 11.54 4.78
C ARG A 109 -2.57 10.49 3.70
N LEU A 110 -1.42 9.96 3.25
CA LEU A 110 -1.33 8.85 2.29
C LEU A 110 -0.46 7.73 2.86
N VAL A 111 -1.02 6.52 2.94
CA VAL A 111 -0.25 5.30 3.24
C VAL A 111 -0.20 4.42 2.00
N ALA A 112 0.99 4.22 1.45
CA ALA A 112 1.22 3.36 0.29
C ALA A 112 1.77 1.99 0.72
N VAL A 113 1.29 0.92 0.11
CA VAL A 113 1.84 -0.42 0.31
C VAL A 113 3.04 -0.60 -0.61
N GLY A 114 4.20 -0.90 -0.02
CA GLY A 114 5.46 -1.09 -0.73
C GLY A 114 5.72 -2.54 -1.16
N LEU A 115 6.80 -2.74 -1.90
CA LEU A 115 7.24 -4.04 -2.41
C LEU A 115 8.51 -4.50 -1.70
N PHE A 116 8.52 -5.72 -1.14
CA PHE A 116 9.66 -6.37 -0.48
C PHE A 116 10.97 -6.27 -1.27
N ALA A 117 10.89 -6.52 -2.58
CA ALA A 117 12.04 -6.50 -3.48
C ALA A 117 12.85 -5.19 -3.48
N ASN A 118 12.23 -4.10 -3.04
CA ASN A 118 12.84 -2.76 -3.02
C ASN A 118 13.52 -2.44 -1.68
N LEU A 119 13.33 -3.25 -0.63
CA LEU A 119 14.06 -3.10 0.63
C LEU A 119 15.54 -3.46 0.43
N LEU A 120 16.38 -2.89 1.27
CA LEU A 120 17.80 -3.23 1.30
C LEU A 120 18.02 -4.55 2.05
N GLY A 121 18.75 -5.46 1.44
CA GLY A 121 19.25 -6.68 2.08
C GLY A 121 20.36 -6.40 3.10
N ALA A 122 20.93 -7.47 3.65
CA ALA A 122 22.03 -7.39 4.63
C ALA A 122 23.29 -6.74 4.04
N ASP A 123 23.54 -6.92 2.75
CA ASP A 123 24.66 -6.36 1.99
C ASP A 123 24.45 -4.88 1.58
N GLY A 124 23.30 -4.29 1.92
CA GLY A 124 22.93 -2.92 1.58
C GLY A 124 22.46 -2.70 0.16
N ARG A 125 22.29 -3.78 -0.64
CA ARG A 125 21.69 -3.71 -1.98
C ARG A 125 20.21 -4.04 -1.93
N PRO A 126 19.40 -3.58 -2.91
CA PRO A 126 18.00 -3.99 -3.02
C PRO A 126 17.86 -5.52 -3.13
N VAL A 127 16.85 -6.09 -2.46
CA VAL A 127 16.56 -7.53 -2.53
C VAL A 127 16.37 -8.01 -3.97
N MET A 128 15.83 -7.17 -4.86
CA MET A 128 15.65 -7.51 -6.28
C MET A 128 16.97 -7.76 -7.04
N ASP A 129 18.10 -7.38 -6.48
CA ASP A 129 19.43 -7.59 -7.08
C ASP A 129 20.05 -8.92 -6.66
N ASP A 130 19.41 -9.65 -5.72
CA ASP A 130 19.76 -11.02 -5.34
C ASP A 130 18.81 -12.02 -6.02
N PRO A 131 19.29 -12.78 -7.06
CA PRO A 131 18.46 -13.74 -7.77
C PRO A 131 17.96 -14.91 -6.90
N SER A 132 18.59 -15.16 -5.74
CA SER A 132 18.17 -16.19 -4.80
C SER A 132 16.99 -15.74 -3.93
N ALA A 133 16.86 -14.44 -3.70
CA ALA A 133 15.82 -13.84 -2.88
C ALA A 133 14.64 -13.33 -3.71
N PHE A 134 14.88 -12.95 -4.99
CA PHE A 134 13.87 -12.39 -5.85
C PHE A 134 14.02 -12.87 -7.31
N PRO A 135 12.99 -13.50 -7.91
CA PRO A 135 13.07 -14.02 -9.26
C PRO A 135 13.36 -12.93 -10.30
N PRO A 136 14.40 -13.07 -11.15
CA PRO A 136 14.74 -12.07 -12.17
C PRO A 136 13.60 -11.74 -13.12
N ALA A 137 12.73 -12.70 -13.41
CA ALA A 137 11.59 -12.53 -14.31
C ALA A 137 10.60 -11.44 -13.85
N ILE A 138 10.49 -11.18 -12.54
CA ILE A 138 9.61 -10.14 -11.99
C ILE A 138 10.34 -8.84 -11.62
N ARG A 139 11.63 -8.73 -11.97
CA ARG A 139 12.43 -7.52 -11.75
C ARG A 139 11.86 -6.26 -12.44
N PRO A 140 11.29 -6.31 -13.65
CA PRO A 140 10.65 -5.13 -14.26
C PRO A 140 9.55 -4.52 -13.39
N PHE A 141 8.76 -5.33 -12.70
CA PHE A 141 7.76 -4.87 -11.74
C PHE A 141 8.39 -4.14 -10.53
N ALA A 142 9.47 -4.70 -9.98
CA ALA A 142 10.19 -4.06 -8.87
C ALA A 142 10.81 -2.71 -9.28
N LEU A 143 11.33 -2.60 -10.51
CA LEU A 143 11.85 -1.34 -11.05
C LEU A 143 10.76 -0.29 -11.24
N ALA A 144 9.59 -0.67 -11.76
CA ALA A 144 8.45 0.23 -11.87
C ALA A 144 8.00 0.75 -10.49
N HIS A 145 7.97 -0.13 -9.48
CA HIS A 145 7.67 0.23 -8.10
C HIS A 145 8.71 1.18 -7.50
N THR A 146 10.00 0.97 -7.80
CA THR A 146 11.09 1.88 -7.40
C THR A 146 10.91 3.27 -7.99
N ALA A 147 10.49 3.37 -9.26
CA ALA A 147 10.22 4.65 -9.91
C ALA A 147 9.11 5.43 -9.18
N GLY A 148 8.03 4.75 -8.76
CA GLY A 148 6.97 5.36 -7.96
C GLY A 148 7.45 5.90 -6.61
N LEU A 149 8.25 5.12 -5.88
CA LEU A 149 8.84 5.59 -4.61
C LEU A 149 9.75 6.81 -4.81
N ARG A 150 10.59 6.77 -5.84
CA ARG A 150 11.46 7.92 -6.17
C ARG A 150 10.61 9.16 -6.45
N ARG A 151 9.53 9.00 -7.21
CA ARG A 151 8.61 10.10 -7.51
C ARG A 151 7.93 10.66 -6.27
N LEU A 152 7.48 9.81 -5.33
CA LEU A 152 6.95 10.25 -4.03
C LEU A 152 7.96 11.10 -3.26
N ARG A 153 9.24 10.73 -3.27
CA ARG A 153 10.32 11.50 -2.61
C ARG A 153 10.56 12.84 -3.28
N GLU A 154 10.70 12.86 -4.61
CA GLU A 154 10.99 14.06 -5.38
C GLU A 154 9.85 15.08 -5.32
N ALA A 155 8.61 14.65 -5.52
CA ALA A 155 7.45 15.52 -5.54
C ALA A 155 6.84 15.77 -4.16
N GLY A 156 7.08 14.85 -3.21
CA GLY A 156 6.49 14.88 -1.89
C GLY A 156 6.97 16.03 -1.01
N GLU A 157 8.12 16.62 -1.28
CA GLU A 157 8.65 17.75 -0.51
C GLU A 157 7.82 19.03 -0.69
N GLY A 158 7.25 19.22 -1.88
CA GLY A 158 6.46 20.43 -2.24
C GLY A 158 4.96 20.29 -2.04
N THR A 159 4.45 19.14 -1.58
CA THR A 159 3.01 18.87 -1.45
C THR A 159 2.52 18.98 0.00
N ALA A 160 1.22 19.27 0.16
CA ALA A 160 0.54 19.20 1.45
C ALA A 160 0.26 17.76 1.92
N VAL A 161 0.50 16.75 1.07
CA VAL A 161 0.27 15.34 1.40
C VAL A 161 1.47 14.78 2.15
N ASP A 162 1.23 14.34 3.37
CA ASP A 162 2.19 13.58 4.17
C ASP A 162 2.04 12.09 3.86
N TRP A 163 3.05 11.50 3.24
CA TRP A 163 3.00 10.12 2.79
C TRP A 163 3.95 9.22 3.58
N VAL A 164 3.56 7.95 3.71
CA VAL A 164 4.45 6.86 4.14
C VAL A 164 4.27 5.67 3.21
N MET A 165 5.35 4.97 2.91
CA MET A 165 5.28 3.67 2.23
C MET A 165 5.62 2.55 3.20
N LEU A 166 4.62 1.75 3.58
CA LEU A 166 4.78 0.58 4.43
C LEU A 166 5.14 -0.63 3.55
N THR A 167 6.34 -1.16 3.73
CA THR A 167 6.86 -2.25 2.91
C THR A 167 6.97 -3.51 3.75
N PRO A 168 6.19 -4.57 3.47
CA PRO A 168 6.33 -5.86 4.15
C PRO A 168 7.76 -6.36 4.06
N ALA A 169 8.38 -6.73 5.19
CA ALA A 169 9.78 -7.16 5.26
C ALA A 169 10.01 -8.63 4.89
N GLY A 170 8.98 -9.34 4.48
CA GLY A 170 9.02 -10.74 4.08
C GLY A 170 7.76 -11.16 3.34
N GLY A 171 7.51 -12.45 3.26
CA GLY A 171 6.30 -12.99 2.64
C GLY A 171 5.03 -12.50 3.31
N LEU A 172 4.00 -12.21 2.50
CA LEU A 172 2.66 -11.88 2.98
C LEU A 172 1.79 -13.15 3.03
N GLU A 173 1.34 -13.50 4.22
CA GLU A 173 0.44 -14.63 4.45
C GLU A 173 -1.01 -14.23 4.15
N GLN A 174 -1.64 -14.89 3.18
CA GLN A 174 -3.00 -14.54 2.75
C GLN A 174 -4.04 -14.84 3.85
N ASP A 175 -3.95 -16.01 4.46
CA ASP A 175 -4.90 -16.49 5.47
C ASP A 175 -4.28 -16.45 6.88
N GLY A 176 -3.24 -15.64 7.06
CA GLY A 176 -2.60 -15.46 8.35
C GLY A 176 -3.50 -14.70 9.32
N PRO A 177 -3.40 -14.98 10.63
CA PRO A 177 -4.24 -14.38 11.65
C PRO A 177 -3.98 -12.87 11.78
N ARG A 178 -4.99 -12.15 12.26
CA ARG A 178 -4.85 -10.79 12.79
C ARG A 178 -4.34 -10.91 14.23
N THR A 179 -3.05 -10.68 14.43
CA THR A 179 -2.46 -10.69 15.78
C THR A 179 -2.50 -9.31 16.43
N GLY A 180 -2.67 -8.25 15.63
CA GLY A 180 -2.57 -6.87 16.09
C GLY A 180 -1.13 -6.44 16.41
N CYS A 181 -0.14 -7.28 16.09
CA CYS A 181 1.27 -7.03 16.39
C CYS A 181 2.05 -6.71 15.13
N HIS A 182 2.71 -5.58 15.11
CA HIS A 182 3.69 -5.24 14.07
C HIS A 182 4.80 -4.37 14.64
N ARG A 183 5.89 -4.24 13.90
CA ARG A 183 6.93 -3.23 14.09
C ARG A 183 7.25 -2.56 12.78
N LEU A 184 7.59 -1.30 12.88
CA LEU A 184 8.19 -0.54 11.78
C LEU A 184 9.71 -0.54 11.96
N GLY A 185 10.42 -0.80 10.86
CA GLY A 185 11.88 -0.76 10.79
C GLY A 185 12.36 0.34 9.83
N ALA A 186 13.66 0.33 9.56
CA ALA A 186 14.24 1.17 8.52
C ALA A 186 13.92 0.60 7.11
N GLU A 187 14.51 1.17 6.08
CA GLU A 187 14.39 0.73 4.68
C GLU A 187 15.11 -0.62 4.39
N ARG A 188 15.24 -1.48 5.38
CA ARG A 188 15.97 -2.74 5.32
C ARG A 188 15.07 -3.90 5.69
N VAL A 189 15.44 -5.07 5.20
CA VAL A 189 14.92 -6.32 5.72
C VAL A 189 15.53 -6.56 7.09
N PRO A 190 14.75 -6.60 8.19
CA PRO A 190 15.28 -6.91 9.50
C PRO A 190 15.79 -8.34 9.54
N GLU A 191 16.88 -8.59 10.27
CA GLU A 191 17.44 -9.93 10.40
C GLU A 191 16.40 -10.90 10.97
N GLY A 192 16.19 -12.00 10.24
CA GLY A 192 15.23 -13.02 10.60
C GLY A 192 13.81 -12.54 10.79
N ALA A 193 13.39 -11.48 10.11
CA ALA A 193 12.00 -11.05 10.11
C ALA A 193 11.09 -12.20 9.63
N PRO A 194 10.11 -12.63 10.43
CA PRO A 194 9.09 -13.56 9.97
C PRO A 194 8.18 -12.88 8.97
N GLY A 195 7.36 -13.68 8.28
CA GLY A 195 6.30 -13.16 7.41
C GLY A 195 5.31 -12.31 8.18
N LEU A 196 4.50 -11.56 7.45
CA LEU A 196 3.44 -10.70 7.95
C LEU A 196 2.12 -11.13 7.32
N SER A 197 1.02 -11.21 8.09
CA SER A 197 -0.29 -11.41 7.49
C SER A 197 -0.79 -10.13 6.81
N TYR A 198 -1.68 -10.27 5.82
CA TYR A 198 -2.38 -9.10 5.27
C TYR A 198 -3.21 -8.38 6.33
N ALA A 199 -3.72 -9.10 7.32
CA ALA A 199 -4.46 -8.52 8.43
C ALA A 199 -3.58 -7.65 9.33
N ASP A 200 -2.37 -8.10 9.68
CA ASP A 200 -1.43 -7.29 10.48
C ASP A 200 -0.80 -6.15 9.66
N LEU A 201 -0.63 -6.32 8.34
CA LEU A 201 -0.30 -5.19 7.47
C LEU A 201 -1.40 -4.12 7.52
N ALA A 202 -2.67 -4.52 7.50
CA ALA A 202 -3.79 -3.59 7.59
C ALA A 202 -3.81 -2.86 8.94
N VAL A 203 -3.48 -3.54 10.04
CA VAL A 203 -3.30 -2.88 11.35
C VAL A 203 -2.25 -1.77 11.25
N ALA A 204 -1.06 -2.07 10.71
CA ALA A 204 0.00 -1.07 10.54
C ALA A 204 -0.42 0.12 9.65
N VAL A 205 -1.18 -0.16 8.58
CA VAL A 205 -1.72 0.88 7.70
C VAL A 205 -2.68 1.80 8.43
N LEU A 206 -3.61 1.25 9.21
CA LEU A 206 -4.58 2.05 9.97
C LEU A 206 -3.91 2.81 11.12
N ASP A 207 -2.94 2.23 11.82
CA ASP A 207 -2.19 2.92 12.86
C ASP A 207 -1.49 4.17 12.31
N GLU A 208 -0.89 4.08 11.11
CA GLU A 208 -0.24 5.21 10.43
C GLU A 208 -1.23 6.21 9.83
N ILE A 209 -2.50 5.86 9.65
CA ILE A 209 -3.55 6.82 9.30
C ILE A 209 -4.04 7.55 10.56
N GLU A 210 -4.36 6.82 11.62
CA GLU A 210 -4.96 7.35 12.84
C GLU A 210 -3.96 8.11 13.72
N THR A 211 -2.72 7.60 13.77
CA THR A 211 -1.64 8.16 14.61
C THR A 211 -0.32 8.11 13.82
N PRO A 212 -0.10 9.04 12.89
CA PRO A 212 1.10 9.07 12.06
C PRO A 212 2.38 9.14 12.88
N THR A 213 3.29 8.23 12.66
CA THR A 213 4.63 8.20 13.27
C THR A 213 5.75 8.30 12.24
N GLN A 214 5.44 8.00 10.98
CA GLN A 214 6.38 8.01 9.86
C GLN A 214 5.92 9.04 8.83
N HIS A 215 6.84 9.89 8.39
CA HIS A 215 6.53 11.03 7.53
C HIS A 215 7.46 11.06 6.32
N ARG A 216 6.91 11.14 5.11
CA ARG A 216 7.64 11.26 3.83
C ARG A 216 8.78 10.25 3.67
N THR A 217 8.54 9.02 4.10
CA THR A 217 9.55 7.97 4.12
C THR A 217 8.98 6.62 3.73
N ARG A 218 9.87 5.68 3.44
CA ARG A 218 9.57 4.27 3.36
C ARG A 218 10.13 3.55 4.58
N VAL A 219 9.36 2.65 5.16
CA VAL A 219 9.77 1.79 6.27
C VAL A 219 9.38 0.34 6.00
N SER A 220 10.14 -0.59 6.54
CA SER A 220 9.74 -1.98 6.57
C SER A 220 8.71 -2.23 7.66
N VAL A 221 7.77 -3.15 7.42
CA VAL A 221 6.80 -3.63 8.41
C VAL A 221 6.92 -5.15 8.56
N PHE A 222 6.93 -5.63 9.80
CA PHE A 222 7.15 -7.05 10.13
C PHE A 222 6.57 -7.41 11.50
N VAL A 223 6.37 -8.71 11.75
CA VAL A 223 6.02 -9.22 13.08
C VAL A 223 7.31 -9.51 13.86
N PRO A 224 7.47 -9.02 15.11
CA PRO A 224 8.64 -9.34 15.92
C PRO A 224 8.76 -10.84 16.20
N ARG A 225 10.00 -11.37 16.26
CA ARG A 225 10.23 -12.72 16.77
C ARG A 225 9.72 -12.81 18.21
N GLY A 226 8.90 -13.82 18.47
CA GLY A 226 8.33 -14.04 19.82
C GLY A 226 7.01 -13.35 20.11
N ALA A 227 6.44 -12.56 19.18
CA ALA A 227 5.04 -12.18 19.25
C ALA A 227 4.19 -13.46 19.18
N ARG A 228 3.63 -13.88 20.31
CA ARG A 228 2.82 -15.11 20.38
C ARG A 228 1.51 -14.87 19.63
N ARG A 229 1.19 -15.81 18.75
CA ARG A 229 -0.16 -15.98 18.25
C ARG A 229 -1.03 -16.37 19.44
N THR A 230 -1.79 -15.45 19.98
CA THR A 230 -2.85 -15.72 20.95
C THR A 230 -4.14 -16.06 20.23
#